data_7509e161f170f749703b27498015f655
#
_entry.id   7509e161f170f749703b27498015f655
#
_cell.length_a   1.000
_cell.length_b   1.000
_cell.length_c   1.000
_cell.angle_alpha   90.00
_cell.angle_beta   90.00
_cell.angle_gamma   90.00
#
_symmetry.space_group_name_H-M   'P 1'
#
loop_
_entity.id
_entity.type
_entity.pdbx_description
1 polymer ?
#
loop_
_entity_poly.entity_id
_entity_poly.type
_entity_poly.pdbx_seq_one_letter_code
_entity_poly.pdbx_strand_id
1 'polypeptide(L)'
;MASTPSGWAIVASNAARSVDGVGSVSRWVRGLDGWRRLAMAFAAGSLSVLAMAPFYLWPVLFFTLPVLVWLIDGAQAQSQANSFWRRSAVRAATAGWWFGFGYFLFGLFWIGEAFLVEADKFAWLLPFAVTMMPAGLALFTALAAGAARLVWPPGLARILVLATALALAEWLRGHVFTGFPWNVLGYALTWPLPIMQAAALVGIYGMTLLAVLIFAAPLTLVADASAGRGSQRAMQWAVGIAVLPLLALYGYGAWRIPHEPSPLIDGVKIRIVQASVDQRDKWKAEKQGEIFQDQLDLSRHDAAGRRDDLAGITHLIWPEAAMPFLPLEHPEALAAIGELLPDGTRLISGALRLKQTGTDTPVGRREGFNSLMVFADKGGLESAYDKIHLVPFGEYLPFQTTLEWMGLEQLTRWRGGFSAGPNPRPLMSVSGLPAVTGLICYEAIFPAAIVQGATRPGLLLNVTNDGWFGDTTGPWQHFHQSRVRAVEEGVPLVRSANNGVSAVIDGYGRVLSLLPLNARGAIDGGIPAALAPPPYARLGDWTFVALVLAFAAGAFVLGRKRRN
;
A
#
# COMPACT_ATOMS: atom_id res chain seq x y z
N MET A 1 -31.24 -50.68 -27.10
CA MET A 1 -29.97 -49.96 -27.18
C MET A 1 -30.18 -48.55 -26.67
N ALA A 2 -29.76 -48.26 -25.43
CA ALA A 2 -29.85 -46.91 -24.87
C ALA A 2 -28.65 -46.12 -25.45
N SER A 3 -28.94 -45.07 -26.20
CA SER A 3 -27.91 -44.15 -26.74
C SER A 3 -27.20 -43.43 -25.62
N THR A 4 -25.91 -43.64 -25.45
CA THR A 4 -25.05 -42.83 -24.58
C THR A 4 -25.15 -41.37 -25.01
N PRO A 5 -25.43 -40.42 -24.06
CA PRO A 5 -25.47 -39.01 -24.43
C PRO A 5 -24.12 -38.56 -24.94
N SER A 6 -24.12 -37.79 -26.03
CA SER A 6 -22.89 -37.25 -26.61
C SER A 6 -22.15 -36.40 -25.57
N GLY A 7 -20.81 -36.39 -25.61
CA GLY A 7 -19.97 -35.63 -24.67
C GLY A 7 -20.39 -34.15 -24.54
N TRP A 8 -20.92 -33.57 -25.63
CA TRP A 8 -21.49 -32.22 -25.65
C TRP A 8 -22.75 -32.08 -24.80
N ALA A 9 -23.61 -33.10 -24.72
CA ALA A 9 -24.82 -33.08 -23.88
C ALA A 9 -24.46 -33.14 -22.40
N ILE A 10 -23.41 -33.85 -22.03
CA ILE A 10 -22.91 -33.93 -20.65
C ILE A 10 -22.29 -32.60 -20.24
N VAL A 11 -21.48 -31.94 -21.07
CA VAL A 11 -20.90 -30.64 -20.82
C VAL A 11 -21.98 -29.56 -20.70
N ALA A 12 -22.96 -29.57 -21.60
CA ALA A 12 -24.09 -28.62 -21.52
C ALA A 12 -24.96 -28.82 -20.25
N SER A 13 -25.20 -30.07 -19.84
CA SER A 13 -25.97 -30.35 -18.61
C SER A 13 -25.21 -29.96 -17.33
N ASN A 14 -23.89 -30.11 -17.31
CA ASN A 14 -23.04 -29.68 -16.20
C ASN A 14 -22.95 -28.14 -16.12
N ALA A 15 -22.82 -27.46 -17.27
CA ALA A 15 -22.86 -26.00 -17.34
C ALA A 15 -24.21 -25.42 -16.86
N ALA A 16 -25.34 -26.03 -17.28
CA ALA A 16 -26.66 -25.62 -16.82
C ALA A 16 -26.81 -25.79 -15.28
N ARG A 17 -26.38 -26.92 -14.74
CA ARG A 17 -26.40 -27.16 -13.28
C ARG A 17 -25.53 -26.18 -12.50
N SER A 18 -24.37 -25.80 -13.00
CA SER A 18 -23.50 -24.81 -12.36
C SER A 18 -24.10 -23.39 -12.39
N VAL A 19 -24.77 -23.00 -13.49
CA VAL A 19 -25.48 -21.71 -13.59
C VAL A 19 -26.64 -21.63 -12.60
N ASP A 20 -27.42 -22.71 -12.47
CA ASP A 20 -28.53 -22.80 -11.52
C ASP A 20 -28.04 -22.74 -10.06
N GLY A 21 -26.88 -23.35 -9.78
CA GLY A 21 -26.20 -23.28 -8.48
C GLY A 21 -25.82 -21.86 -8.10
N VAL A 22 -25.14 -21.12 -8.99
CA VAL A 22 -24.77 -19.71 -8.77
C VAL A 22 -26.00 -18.83 -8.60
N GLY A 23 -27.03 -19.04 -9.41
CA GLY A 23 -28.33 -18.35 -9.28
C GLY A 23 -29.01 -18.59 -7.93
N SER A 24 -28.94 -19.80 -7.40
CA SER A 24 -29.49 -20.16 -6.10
C SER A 24 -28.76 -19.45 -4.95
N VAL A 25 -27.41 -19.46 -4.99
CA VAL A 25 -26.58 -18.74 -4.01
C VAL A 25 -26.87 -17.24 -4.05
N SER A 26 -26.94 -16.65 -5.25
CA SER A 26 -27.27 -15.24 -5.41
C SER A 26 -28.64 -14.88 -4.82
N ARG A 27 -29.68 -15.68 -5.10
CA ARG A 27 -31.03 -15.47 -4.52
C ARG A 27 -31.00 -15.56 -3.00
N TRP A 28 -30.28 -16.53 -2.46
CA TRP A 28 -30.13 -16.70 -1.01
C TRP A 28 -29.44 -15.49 -0.38
N VAL A 29 -28.30 -15.02 -0.94
CA VAL A 29 -27.58 -13.84 -0.42
C VAL A 29 -28.43 -12.57 -0.50
N ARG A 30 -29.15 -12.36 -1.62
CA ARG A 30 -30.06 -11.21 -1.80
C ARG A 30 -31.21 -11.23 -0.78
N GLY A 31 -31.65 -12.43 -0.38
CA GLY A 31 -32.72 -12.64 0.61
C GLY A 31 -32.29 -12.53 2.07
N LEU A 32 -30.98 -12.42 2.34
CA LEU A 32 -30.48 -12.27 3.71
C LEU A 32 -30.94 -10.96 4.34
N ASP A 33 -31.32 -11.05 5.62
CA ASP A 33 -31.73 -9.90 6.42
C ASP A 33 -31.14 -9.93 7.83
N GLY A 34 -31.31 -8.83 8.57
CA GLY A 34 -30.83 -8.70 9.93
C GLY A 34 -29.33 -9.00 10.06
N TRP A 35 -28.96 -9.65 11.18
CA TRP A 35 -27.55 -9.96 11.49
C TRP A 35 -26.88 -10.90 10.48
N ARG A 36 -27.65 -11.83 9.84
CA ARG A 36 -27.11 -12.76 8.83
C ARG A 36 -26.54 -12.03 7.62
N ARG A 37 -27.21 -10.95 7.20
CA ARG A 37 -26.75 -10.06 6.13
C ARG A 37 -25.44 -9.38 6.50
N LEU A 38 -25.35 -8.87 7.74
CA LEU A 38 -24.16 -8.17 8.24
C LEU A 38 -22.98 -9.14 8.40
N ALA A 39 -23.22 -10.32 8.96
CA ALA A 39 -22.22 -11.38 9.08
C ALA A 39 -21.69 -11.85 7.73
N MET A 40 -22.56 -11.99 6.71
CA MET A 40 -22.12 -12.32 5.34
C MET A 40 -21.24 -11.23 4.73
N ALA A 41 -21.61 -9.95 4.90
CA ALA A 41 -20.80 -8.83 4.46
C ALA A 41 -19.43 -8.82 5.14
N PHE A 42 -19.41 -8.97 6.47
CA PHE A 42 -18.18 -9.04 7.27
C PHE A 42 -17.28 -10.19 6.83
N ALA A 43 -17.81 -11.40 6.70
CA ALA A 43 -17.05 -12.57 6.27
C ALA A 43 -16.47 -12.39 4.85
N ALA A 44 -17.25 -11.85 3.91
CA ALA A 44 -16.76 -11.57 2.56
C ALA A 44 -15.63 -10.52 2.57
N GLY A 45 -15.77 -9.45 3.35
CA GLY A 45 -14.71 -8.45 3.53
C GLY A 45 -13.45 -9.05 4.13
N SER A 46 -13.58 -9.82 5.21
CA SER A 46 -12.46 -10.48 5.89
C SER A 46 -11.68 -11.42 4.95
N LEU A 47 -12.39 -12.24 4.17
CA LEU A 47 -11.76 -13.13 3.20
C LEU A 47 -11.09 -12.38 2.04
N SER A 48 -11.58 -11.19 1.68
CA SER A 48 -10.97 -10.38 0.63
C SER A 48 -9.54 -9.95 0.94
N VAL A 49 -9.14 -9.90 2.21
CA VAL A 49 -7.76 -9.58 2.65
C VAL A 49 -6.75 -10.58 2.11
N LEU A 50 -7.14 -11.83 1.89
CA LEU A 50 -6.26 -12.86 1.34
C LEU A 50 -5.76 -12.52 -0.07
N ALA A 51 -6.40 -11.58 -0.77
CA ALA A 51 -5.91 -11.07 -2.05
C ALA A 51 -4.69 -10.15 -1.92
N MET A 52 -4.40 -9.65 -0.72
CA MET A 52 -3.30 -8.73 -0.43
C MET A 52 -2.00 -9.47 -0.09
N ALA A 53 -0.89 -8.73 -0.07
CA ALA A 53 0.39 -9.23 0.43
C ALA A 53 0.26 -9.69 1.90
N PRO A 54 0.96 -10.76 2.30
CA PRO A 54 1.85 -11.62 1.52
C PRO A 54 1.16 -12.80 0.82
N PHE A 55 -0.17 -12.92 0.92
CA PHE A 55 -0.92 -14.10 0.48
C PHE A 55 -1.15 -14.13 -1.04
N TYR A 56 -1.48 -12.99 -1.66
CA TYR A 56 -1.75 -12.85 -3.09
C TYR A 56 -2.80 -13.81 -3.66
N LEU A 57 -3.75 -14.28 -2.82
CA LEU A 57 -4.84 -15.17 -3.21
C LEU A 57 -6.00 -14.39 -3.86
N TRP A 58 -5.66 -13.56 -4.86
CA TRP A 58 -6.65 -12.73 -5.56
C TRP A 58 -7.85 -13.50 -6.16
N PRO A 59 -7.79 -14.83 -6.49
CA PRO A 59 -8.98 -15.54 -6.94
C PRO A 59 -10.14 -15.55 -5.93
N VAL A 60 -9.87 -15.34 -4.63
CA VAL A 60 -10.92 -15.22 -3.61
C VAL A 60 -11.89 -14.08 -3.91
N LEU A 61 -11.43 -13.03 -4.58
CA LEU A 61 -12.25 -11.87 -4.95
C LEU A 61 -13.36 -12.20 -5.96
N PHE A 62 -13.22 -13.27 -6.76
CA PHE A 62 -14.29 -13.76 -7.62
C PHE A 62 -15.52 -14.22 -6.82
N PHE A 63 -15.36 -14.52 -5.55
CA PHE A 63 -16.45 -14.93 -4.66
C PHE A 63 -16.90 -13.79 -3.74
N THR A 64 -15.97 -13.06 -3.16
CA THR A 64 -16.27 -12.07 -2.12
C THR A 64 -16.87 -10.77 -2.69
N LEU A 65 -16.39 -10.27 -3.83
CA LEU A 65 -16.97 -9.07 -4.46
C LEU A 65 -18.37 -9.30 -5.02
N PRO A 66 -18.72 -10.44 -5.68
CA PRO A 66 -20.10 -10.75 -6.02
C PRO A 66 -21.04 -10.79 -4.82
N VAL A 67 -20.58 -11.28 -3.67
CA VAL A 67 -21.39 -11.23 -2.43
C VAL A 67 -21.76 -9.80 -2.07
N LEU A 68 -20.81 -8.85 -2.11
CA LEU A 68 -21.10 -7.44 -1.90
C LEU A 68 -22.13 -6.91 -2.90
N VAL A 69 -21.99 -7.23 -4.20
CA VAL A 69 -22.97 -6.86 -5.23
C VAL A 69 -24.35 -7.41 -4.92
N TRP A 70 -24.48 -8.69 -4.57
CA TRP A 70 -25.75 -9.32 -4.25
C TRP A 70 -26.38 -8.76 -2.98
N LEU A 71 -25.58 -8.38 -1.99
CA LEU A 71 -26.07 -7.68 -0.80
C LEU A 71 -26.61 -6.28 -1.17
N ILE A 72 -25.96 -5.55 -2.08
CA ILE A 72 -26.48 -4.27 -2.58
C ILE A 72 -27.76 -4.47 -3.40
N ASP A 73 -27.85 -5.51 -4.24
CA ASP A 73 -29.08 -5.90 -4.94
C ASP A 73 -30.23 -6.16 -3.96
N GLY A 74 -29.99 -6.96 -2.92
CA GLY A 74 -30.98 -7.32 -1.90
C GLY A 74 -31.44 -6.12 -1.04
N ALA A 75 -30.73 -5.00 -1.06
CA ALA A 75 -31.18 -3.78 -0.40
C ALA A 75 -32.48 -3.20 -1.01
N GLN A 76 -32.84 -3.57 -2.23
CA GLN A 76 -34.05 -3.11 -2.93
C GLN A 76 -35.32 -3.84 -2.47
N ALA A 77 -35.23 -5.10 -2.06
CA ALA A 77 -36.37 -6.01 -1.96
C ALA A 77 -37.38 -5.69 -0.84
N GLN A 78 -37.12 -4.75 0.08
CA GLN A 78 -37.88 -4.60 1.31
C GLN A 78 -38.45 -3.19 1.58
N SER A 79 -38.50 -2.30 0.61
CA SER A 79 -39.03 -0.94 0.84
C SER A 79 -40.15 -0.57 -0.13
N GLN A 80 -41.35 -0.45 0.40
CA GLN A 80 -42.57 -0.10 -0.36
C GLN A 80 -43.07 1.37 -0.13
N ALA A 81 -42.30 2.25 0.48
CA ALA A 81 -42.75 3.60 0.87
C ALA A 81 -42.01 4.73 0.15
N ASN A 82 -42.52 5.97 0.23
CA ASN A 82 -41.94 7.20 -0.35
C ASN A 82 -40.48 7.49 0.09
N SER A 83 -39.95 6.80 1.11
CA SER A 83 -38.54 6.85 1.53
C SER A 83 -37.67 5.73 0.95
N PHE A 84 -38.14 5.05 -0.11
CA PHE A 84 -37.51 3.88 -0.76
C PHE A 84 -36.02 4.09 -1.07
N TRP A 85 -35.68 5.16 -1.76
CA TRP A 85 -34.30 5.42 -2.18
C TRP A 85 -33.36 5.59 -0.98
N ARG A 86 -33.76 6.38 0.02
CA ARG A 86 -32.96 6.64 1.21
C ARG A 86 -32.75 5.36 2.04
N ARG A 87 -33.80 4.58 2.28
CA ARG A 87 -33.70 3.31 3.05
C ARG A 87 -32.85 2.28 2.32
N SER A 88 -33.00 2.18 1.00
CA SER A 88 -32.21 1.28 0.17
C SER A 88 -30.71 1.65 0.16
N ALA A 89 -30.38 2.95 0.05
CA ALA A 89 -29.02 3.43 0.13
C ALA A 89 -28.38 3.16 1.51
N VAL A 90 -29.12 3.39 2.60
CA VAL A 90 -28.67 3.09 3.97
C VAL A 90 -28.41 1.60 4.16
N ARG A 91 -29.29 0.70 3.67
CA ARG A 91 -29.06 -0.75 3.73
C ARG A 91 -27.83 -1.18 2.94
N ALA A 92 -27.60 -0.58 1.77
CA ALA A 92 -26.41 -0.85 0.98
C ALA A 92 -25.15 -0.32 1.69
N ALA A 93 -25.20 0.89 2.23
CA ALA A 93 -24.12 1.49 3.02
C ALA A 93 -23.78 0.63 4.25
N THR A 94 -24.77 0.11 4.97
CA THR A 94 -24.56 -0.79 6.11
C THR A 94 -23.86 -2.09 5.68
N ALA A 95 -24.24 -2.68 4.56
CA ALA A 95 -23.53 -3.85 4.03
C ALA A 95 -22.11 -3.51 3.61
N GLY A 96 -21.91 -2.35 2.96
CA GLY A 96 -20.58 -1.81 2.62
C GLY A 96 -19.73 -1.58 3.85
N TRP A 97 -20.31 -1.02 4.93
CA TRP A 97 -19.58 -0.81 6.18
C TRP A 97 -19.09 -2.11 6.79
N TRP A 98 -19.96 -3.14 6.92
CA TRP A 98 -19.57 -4.43 7.47
C TRP A 98 -18.56 -5.17 6.59
N PHE A 99 -18.67 -5.04 5.27
CA PHE A 99 -17.67 -5.56 4.35
C PHE A 99 -16.32 -4.85 4.56
N GLY A 100 -16.31 -3.51 4.57
CA GLY A 100 -15.11 -2.72 4.81
C GLY A 100 -14.52 -2.96 6.20
N PHE A 101 -15.37 -3.10 7.23
CA PHE A 101 -14.92 -3.38 8.59
C PHE A 101 -14.19 -4.73 8.67
N GLY A 102 -14.76 -5.80 8.09
CA GLY A 102 -14.08 -7.09 8.00
C GLY A 102 -12.75 -6.99 7.23
N TYR A 103 -12.76 -6.29 6.10
CA TYR A 103 -11.57 -6.08 5.28
C TYR A 103 -10.44 -5.35 6.03
N PHE A 104 -10.75 -4.24 6.67
CA PHE A 104 -9.73 -3.45 7.38
C PHE A 104 -9.35 -4.07 8.73
N LEU A 105 -10.26 -4.73 9.43
CA LEU A 105 -9.96 -5.39 10.70
C LEU A 105 -8.87 -6.47 10.52
N PHE A 106 -9.03 -7.34 9.53
CA PHE A 106 -8.04 -8.39 9.24
C PHE A 106 -6.86 -7.91 8.39
N GLY A 107 -7.04 -6.82 7.65
CA GLY A 107 -5.94 -6.23 6.85
C GLY A 107 -4.99 -5.35 7.64
N LEU A 108 -5.41 -4.85 8.82
CA LEU A 108 -4.67 -3.85 9.60
C LEU A 108 -4.48 -4.24 11.07
N PHE A 109 -4.73 -5.50 11.44
CA PHE A 109 -4.57 -5.97 12.83
C PHE A 109 -3.17 -5.71 13.40
N TRP A 110 -2.16 -5.67 12.51
CA TRP A 110 -0.77 -5.41 12.83
C TRP A 110 -0.54 -4.03 13.49
N ILE A 111 -1.45 -3.09 13.33
CA ILE A 111 -1.38 -1.78 14.01
C ILE A 111 -1.34 -1.95 15.53
N GLY A 112 -1.93 -3.04 16.04
CA GLY A 112 -1.89 -3.39 17.45
C GLY A 112 -0.48 -3.57 18.02
N GLU A 113 0.48 -4.03 17.21
CA GLU A 113 1.87 -4.25 17.63
C GLU A 113 2.54 -2.98 18.13
N ALA A 114 2.23 -1.83 17.54
CA ALA A 114 2.77 -0.55 17.96
C ALA A 114 2.45 -0.21 19.43
N PHE A 115 1.31 -0.68 19.95
CA PHE A 115 0.87 -0.47 21.33
C PHE A 115 1.52 -1.43 22.33
N LEU A 116 2.18 -2.48 21.82
CA LEU A 116 2.90 -3.48 22.63
C LEU A 116 4.40 -3.12 22.82
N VAL A 117 4.90 -2.11 22.11
CA VAL A 117 6.29 -1.63 22.26
C VAL A 117 6.52 -1.05 23.65
N GLU A 118 5.60 -0.22 24.17
CA GLU A 118 5.54 0.25 25.55
C GLU A 118 4.22 -0.20 26.18
N ALA A 119 4.07 -1.50 26.37
CA ALA A 119 2.82 -2.13 26.78
C ALA A 119 2.26 -1.58 28.10
N ASP A 120 3.13 -1.24 29.05
CA ASP A 120 2.74 -0.68 30.34
C ASP A 120 1.95 0.62 30.22
N LYS A 121 2.21 1.40 29.16
CA LYS A 121 1.53 2.67 28.91
C LYS A 121 0.36 2.55 27.95
N PHE A 122 0.52 1.77 26.86
CA PHE A 122 -0.33 1.85 25.71
C PHE A 122 -1.16 0.59 25.41
N ALA A 123 -0.90 -0.57 26.06
CA ALA A 123 -1.62 -1.81 25.77
C ALA A 123 -3.14 -1.69 25.94
N TRP A 124 -3.62 -0.84 26.84
CA TRP A 124 -5.05 -0.61 27.05
C TRP A 124 -5.74 0.06 25.84
N LEU A 125 -4.99 0.78 24.98
CA LEU A 125 -5.49 1.41 23.76
C LEU A 125 -5.60 0.40 22.59
N LEU A 126 -4.89 -0.72 22.66
CA LEU A 126 -4.83 -1.71 21.58
C LEU A 126 -6.22 -2.15 21.07
N PRO A 127 -7.19 -2.57 21.93
CA PRO A 127 -8.51 -2.97 21.45
C PRO A 127 -9.23 -1.86 20.69
N PHE A 128 -9.05 -0.62 21.11
CA PHE A 128 -9.63 0.55 20.45
C PHE A 128 -8.95 0.81 19.09
N ALA A 129 -7.62 0.79 19.04
CA ALA A 129 -6.88 1.03 17.81
C ALA A 129 -7.22 0.00 16.73
N VAL A 130 -7.21 -1.30 17.08
CA VAL A 130 -7.47 -2.38 16.12
C VAL A 130 -8.95 -2.51 15.72
N THR A 131 -9.87 -1.83 16.41
CA THR A 131 -11.30 -1.85 16.05
C THR A 131 -11.79 -0.52 15.51
N MET A 132 -11.49 0.62 16.16
CA MET A 132 -12.03 1.92 15.76
C MET A 132 -11.43 2.44 14.46
N MET A 133 -10.14 2.22 14.22
CA MET A 133 -9.52 2.61 12.95
C MET A 133 -10.12 1.84 11.77
N PRO A 134 -10.21 0.49 11.76
CA PRO A 134 -10.95 -0.25 10.76
C PRO A 134 -12.41 0.18 10.60
N ALA A 135 -13.11 0.46 11.71
CA ALA A 135 -14.49 0.94 11.69
C ALA A 135 -14.62 2.31 11.01
N GLY A 136 -13.68 3.23 11.28
CA GLY A 136 -13.59 4.53 10.61
C GLY A 136 -13.29 4.39 9.12
N LEU A 137 -12.32 3.56 8.73
CA LEU A 137 -11.98 3.31 7.34
C LEU A 137 -13.13 2.63 6.57
N ALA A 138 -13.91 1.79 7.23
CA ALA A 138 -15.10 1.15 6.65
C ALA A 138 -16.18 2.16 6.21
N LEU A 139 -16.17 3.40 6.73
CA LEU A 139 -17.07 4.46 6.28
C LEU A 139 -16.89 4.80 4.81
N PHE A 140 -15.67 4.69 4.27
CA PHE A 140 -15.42 4.91 2.84
C PHE A 140 -16.10 3.82 1.98
N THR A 141 -16.05 2.56 2.40
CA THR A 141 -16.74 1.46 1.71
C THR A 141 -18.26 1.58 1.86
N ALA A 142 -18.73 2.04 3.02
CA ALA A 142 -20.14 2.36 3.25
C ALA A 142 -20.61 3.46 2.30
N LEU A 143 -19.85 4.55 2.20
CA LEU A 143 -20.13 5.67 1.28
C LEU A 143 -20.20 5.18 -0.17
N ALA A 144 -19.23 4.38 -0.60
CA ALA A 144 -19.21 3.81 -1.95
C ALA A 144 -20.45 2.95 -2.24
N ALA A 145 -20.78 2.01 -1.36
CA ALA A 145 -21.94 1.12 -1.55
C ALA A 145 -23.27 1.89 -1.51
N GLY A 146 -23.39 2.85 -0.59
CA GLY A 146 -24.57 3.72 -0.48
C GLY A 146 -24.77 4.61 -1.71
N ALA A 147 -23.72 5.28 -2.16
CA ALA A 147 -23.74 6.14 -3.35
C ALA A 147 -24.01 5.33 -4.62
N ALA A 148 -23.35 4.20 -4.79
CA ALA A 148 -23.59 3.29 -5.92
C ALA A 148 -25.07 2.86 -5.96
N ARG A 149 -25.69 2.60 -4.82
CA ARG A 149 -27.11 2.17 -4.72
C ARG A 149 -28.09 3.22 -5.22
N LEU A 150 -27.77 4.50 -5.14
CA LEU A 150 -28.65 5.58 -5.61
C LEU A 150 -28.85 5.54 -7.14
N VAL A 151 -27.87 5.04 -7.89
CA VAL A 151 -27.92 4.96 -9.36
C VAL A 151 -27.73 3.54 -9.87
N TRP A 152 -28.26 2.54 -9.15
CA TRP A 152 -28.01 1.12 -9.35
C TRP A 152 -28.75 0.54 -10.58
N PRO A 153 -28.16 0.53 -11.78
CA PRO A 153 -28.77 -0.05 -12.98
C PRO A 153 -28.62 -1.58 -12.99
N PRO A 154 -29.36 -2.30 -13.82
CA PRO A 154 -29.22 -3.75 -13.95
C PRO A 154 -27.99 -4.16 -14.75
N GLY A 155 -27.56 -5.42 -14.59
CA GLY A 155 -26.52 -6.07 -15.40
C GLY A 155 -25.12 -5.49 -15.17
N LEU A 156 -24.29 -5.47 -16.20
CA LEU A 156 -22.90 -4.99 -16.11
C LEU A 156 -22.79 -3.53 -15.66
N ALA A 157 -23.77 -2.71 -16.00
CA ALA A 157 -23.75 -1.30 -15.65
C ALA A 157 -23.63 -1.05 -14.13
N ARG A 158 -24.26 -1.90 -13.28
CA ARG A 158 -24.12 -1.77 -11.81
C ARG A 158 -22.71 -2.09 -11.32
N ILE A 159 -22.00 -2.97 -12.02
CA ILE A 159 -20.60 -3.28 -11.67
C ILE A 159 -19.70 -2.09 -11.99
N LEU A 160 -19.92 -1.41 -13.11
CA LEU A 160 -19.18 -0.19 -13.46
C LEU A 160 -19.47 0.94 -12.45
N VAL A 161 -20.74 1.08 -12.01
CA VAL A 161 -21.10 2.03 -10.95
C VAL A 161 -20.38 1.71 -9.64
N LEU A 162 -20.37 0.43 -9.22
CA LEU A 162 -19.70 0.01 -7.99
C LEU A 162 -18.18 0.22 -8.08
N ALA A 163 -17.58 -0.15 -9.23
CA ALA A 163 -16.15 0.07 -9.46
C ALA A 163 -15.77 1.54 -9.35
N THR A 164 -16.56 2.42 -9.98
CA THR A 164 -16.38 3.86 -9.89
C THR A 164 -16.51 4.37 -8.44
N ALA A 165 -17.55 3.94 -7.74
CA ALA A 165 -17.80 4.39 -6.37
C ALA A 165 -16.72 3.91 -5.39
N LEU A 166 -16.28 2.65 -5.48
CA LEU A 166 -15.21 2.10 -4.65
C LEU A 166 -13.88 2.78 -4.93
N ALA A 167 -13.51 2.94 -6.21
CA ALA A 167 -12.24 3.56 -6.57
C ALA A 167 -12.18 5.04 -6.14
N LEU A 168 -13.27 5.79 -6.28
CA LEU A 168 -13.38 7.17 -5.78
C LEU A 168 -13.29 7.22 -4.25
N ALA A 169 -13.92 6.28 -3.54
CA ALA A 169 -13.86 6.21 -2.09
C ALA A 169 -12.45 5.84 -1.60
N GLU A 170 -11.73 4.95 -2.29
CA GLU A 170 -10.33 4.64 -1.98
C GLU A 170 -9.40 5.81 -2.28
N TRP A 171 -9.61 6.51 -3.39
CA TRP A 171 -8.88 7.73 -3.70
C TRP A 171 -9.12 8.79 -2.62
N LEU A 172 -10.38 9.00 -2.23
CA LEU A 172 -10.74 9.93 -1.16
C LEU A 172 -10.07 9.54 0.16
N ARG A 173 -10.08 8.24 0.53
CA ARG A 173 -9.40 7.71 1.72
C ARG A 173 -7.88 7.96 1.69
N GLY A 174 -7.27 7.95 0.51
CA GLY A 174 -5.85 8.27 0.33
C GLY A 174 -5.50 9.74 0.42
N HIS A 175 -6.50 10.67 0.43
CA HIS A 175 -6.25 12.13 0.34
C HIS A 175 -6.88 12.94 1.46
N VAL A 176 -8.05 12.53 2.03
CA VAL A 176 -8.70 13.31 3.10
C VAL A 176 -8.00 13.11 4.44
N PHE A 177 -8.07 14.14 5.30
CA PHE A 177 -7.31 14.27 6.55
C PHE A 177 -5.80 14.24 6.24
N THR A 178 -5.11 13.16 6.52
CA THR A 178 -3.71 12.97 6.13
C THR A 178 -3.55 11.87 5.09
N GLY A 179 -4.65 11.20 4.73
CA GLY A 179 -4.68 10.07 3.83
C GLY A 179 -4.19 8.76 4.47
N PHE A 180 -4.80 7.65 4.06
CA PHE A 180 -4.34 6.31 4.42
C PHE A 180 -4.62 5.31 3.28
N PRO A 181 -3.78 5.30 2.22
CA PRO A 181 -3.98 4.44 1.05
C PRO A 181 -3.50 2.99 1.25
N TRP A 182 -3.51 2.49 2.49
CA TRP A 182 -3.12 1.11 2.80
C TRP A 182 -4.16 0.11 2.29
N ASN A 183 -3.69 -1.01 1.71
CA ASN A 183 -4.56 -2.06 1.17
C ASN A 183 -5.67 -1.52 0.24
N VAL A 184 -5.31 -0.69 -0.73
CA VAL A 184 -6.17 -0.33 -1.86
C VAL A 184 -6.47 -1.60 -2.65
N LEU A 185 -7.74 -1.83 -3.05
CA LEU A 185 -8.16 -3.07 -3.70
C LEU A 185 -7.39 -3.36 -5.01
N GLY A 186 -6.90 -2.31 -5.66
CA GLY A 186 -6.03 -2.42 -6.83
C GLY A 186 -4.77 -3.25 -6.61
N TYR A 187 -4.28 -3.37 -5.35
CA TYR A 187 -3.13 -4.23 -5.05
C TYR A 187 -3.39 -5.72 -5.31
N ALA A 188 -4.64 -6.16 -5.38
CA ALA A 188 -4.96 -7.52 -5.80
C ALA A 188 -4.48 -7.86 -7.24
N LEU A 189 -4.33 -6.85 -8.10
CA LEU A 189 -3.83 -6.98 -9.47
C LEU A 189 -2.34 -6.61 -9.60
N THR A 190 -1.57 -6.64 -8.52
CA THR A 190 -0.13 -6.36 -8.55
C THR A 190 0.74 -7.61 -8.36
N TRP A 191 0.13 -8.78 -8.47
CA TRP A 191 0.82 -10.07 -8.53
C TRP A 191 0.11 -10.98 -9.55
N PRO A 192 0.87 -11.69 -10.40
CA PRO A 192 2.32 -11.70 -10.59
C PRO A 192 2.86 -10.42 -11.23
N LEU A 193 4.19 -10.31 -11.28
CA LEU A 193 4.91 -9.12 -11.75
C LEU A 193 4.45 -8.58 -13.13
N PRO A 194 4.13 -9.42 -14.14
CA PRO A 194 3.60 -8.90 -15.39
C PRO A 194 2.29 -8.13 -15.22
N ILE A 195 1.37 -8.57 -14.35
CA ILE A 195 0.11 -7.84 -14.12
C ILE A 195 0.36 -6.51 -13.40
N MET A 196 1.33 -6.47 -12.47
CA MET A 196 1.73 -5.24 -11.78
C MET A 196 2.11 -4.11 -12.74
N GLN A 197 2.62 -4.42 -13.94
CA GLN A 197 3.05 -3.41 -14.93
C GLN A 197 1.92 -2.46 -15.34
N ALA A 198 0.67 -2.86 -15.20
CA ALA A 198 -0.46 -1.98 -15.48
C ALA A 198 -0.53 -0.77 -14.53
N ALA A 199 0.07 -0.85 -13.34
CA ALA A 199 0.21 0.30 -12.45
C ALA A 199 0.99 1.46 -13.10
N ALA A 200 1.94 1.16 -13.99
CA ALA A 200 2.66 2.16 -14.80
C ALA A 200 1.77 2.90 -15.81
N LEU A 201 0.59 2.36 -16.14
CA LEU A 201 -0.39 3.01 -17.03
C LEU A 201 -1.40 3.84 -16.27
N VAL A 202 -1.97 3.27 -15.19
CA VAL A 202 -3.20 3.79 -14.57
C VAL A 202 -3.09 4.05 -13.07
N GLY A 203 -1.94 3.75 -12.46
CA GLY A 203 -1.73 3.83 -11.02
C GLY A 203 -2.61 2.86 -10.21
N ILE A 204 -2.38 2.81 -8.91
CA ILE A 204 -3.07 1.83 -8.05
C ILE A 204 -4.58 2.07 -7.95
N TYR A 205 -5.02 3.33 -7.98
CA TYR A 205 -6.45 3.65 -7.95
C TYR A 205 -7.16 3.24 -9.26
N GLY A 206 -6.47 3.38 -10.41
CA GLY A 206 -6.97 2.86 -11.69
C GLY A 206 -7.05 1.33 -11.70
N MET A 207 -6.10 0.66 -11.05
CA MET A 207 -6.15 -0.79 -10.85
C MET A 207 -7.36 -1.24 -10.03
N THR A 208 -7.88 -0.42 -9.10
CA THR A 208 -9.12 -0.73 -8.36
C THR A 208 -10.33 -0.84 -9.28
N LEU A 209 -10.48 0.07 -10.26
CA LEU A 209 -11.56 0.00 -11.26
C LEU A 209 -11.52 -1.33 -12.01
N LEU A 210 -10.34 -1.73 -12.47
CA LEU A 210 -10.13 -2.99 -13.17
C LEU A 210 -10.38 -4.21 -12.27
N ALA A 211 -9.91 -4.18 -11.01
CA ALA A 211 -10.12 -5.26 -10.05
C ALA A 211 -11.61 -5.51 -9.79
N VAL A 212 -12.38 -4.46 -9.53
CA VAL A 212 -13.82 -4.61 -9.30
C VAL A 212 -14.53 -5.14 -10.55
N LEU A 213 -14.19 -4.66 -11.74
CA LEU A 213 -14.75 -5.17 -13.00
C LEU A 213 -14.44 -6.66 -13.18
N ILE A 214 -13.17 -7.03 -13.10
CA ILE A 214 -12.68 -8.39 -13.35
C ILE A 214 -13.28 -9.38 -12.35
N PHE A 215 -13.30 -9.04 -11.06
CA PHE A 215 -13.66 -10.00 -10.02
C PHE A 215 -15.15 -10.00 -9.68
N ALA A 216 -15.85 -8.86 -9.77
CA ALA A 216 -17.28 -8.80 -9.43
C ALA A 216 -18.20 -9.20 -10.58
N ALA A 217 -17.84 -8.91 -11.85
CA ALA A 217 -18.74 -9.10 -12.99
C ALA A 217 -19.05 -10.57 -13.31
N PRO A 218 -18.09 -11.52 -13.30
CA PRO A 218 -18.34 -12.87 -13.82
C PRO A 218 -19.51 -13.59 -13.12
N LEU A 219 -19.42 -13.81 -11.83
CA LEU A 219 -20.47 -14.54 -11.09
C LEU A 219 -21.79 -13.76 -11.01
N THR A 220 -21.75 -12.42 -11.01
CA THR A 220 -22.97 -11.61 -11.02
C THR A 220 -23.73 -11.73 -12.33
N LEU A 221 -23.03 -11.76 -13.47
CA LEU A 221 -23.64 -11.94 -14.80
C LEU A 221 -24.21 -13.35 -14.96
N VAL A 222 -23.50 -14.37 -14.47
CA VAL A 222 -24.00 -15.76 -14.45
C VAL A 222 -25.26 -15.88 -13.59
N ALA A 223 -25.27 -15.26 -12.41
CA ALA A 223 -26.44 -15.27 -11.54
C ALA A 223 -27.67 -14.56 -12.16
N ASP A 224 -27.46 -13.47 -12.89
CA ASP A 224 -28.54 -12.77 -13.60
C ASP A 224 -29.13 -13.61 -14.74
N ALA A 225 -28.30 -14.40 -15.42
CA ALA A 225 -28.71 -15.25 -16.52
C ALA A 225 -29.50 -16.50 -16.08
N SER A 226 -29.32 -16.97 -14.85
CA SER A 226 -30.07 -18.12 -14.30
C SER A 226 -31.57 -17.88 -14.23
N ALA A 227 -32.01 -16.61 -14.31
CA ALA A 227 -33.42 -16.21 -14.33
C ALA A 227 -34.06 -16.20 -15.73
N GLY A 228 -33.33 -16.57 -16.82
CA GLY A 228 -33.85 -16.49 -18.18
C GLY A 228 -33.09 -17.32 -19.24
N ARG A 229 -33.60 -17.32 -20.49
CA ARG A 229 -33.08 -18.10 -21.63
C ARG A 229 -31.70 -17.70 -22.16
N GLY A 230 -30.91 -16.88 -21.43
CA GLY A 230 -29.62 -16.31 -21.88
C GLY A 230 -28.37 -16.94 -21.29
N SER A 231 -28.44 -18.11 -20.65
CA SER A 231 -27.36 -18.68 -19.82
C SER A 231 -26.04 -18.87 -20.55
N GLN A 232 -26.03 -19.35 -21.79
CA GLN A 232 -24.80 -19.59 -22.55
C GLN A 232 -24.07 -18.30 -22.94
N ARG A 233 -24.79 -17.28 -23.43
CA ARG A 233 -24.21 -15.98 -23.75
C ARG A 233 -23.66 -15.27 -22.52
N ALA A 234 -24.39 -15.34 -21.39
CA ALA A 234 -23.93 -14.74 -20.14
C ALA A 234 -22.67 -15.43 -19.61
N MET A 235 -22.57 -16.75 -19.73
CA MET A 235 -21.36 -17.49 -19.39
C MET A 235 -20.17 -17.06 -20.27
N GLN A 236 -20.38 -16.91 -21.58
CA GLN A 236 -19.33 -16.43 -22.50
C GLN A 236 -18.85 -15.03 -22.12
N TRP A 237 -19.78 -14.09 -21.83
CA TRP A 237 -19.43 -12.76 -21.36
C TRP A 237 -18.72 -12.78 -20.01
N ALA A 238 -19.17 -13.61 -19.08
CA ALA A 238 -18.55 -13.76 -17.75
C ALA A 238 -17.10 -14.25 -17.87
N VAL A 239 -16.87 -15.30 -18.68
CA VAL A 239 -15.51 -15.80 -18.96
C VAL A 239 -14.68 -14.75 -19.69
N GLY A 240 -15.25 -14.08 -20.70
CA GLY A 240 -14.56 -13.02 -21.42
C GLY A 240 -14.09 -11.88 -20.49
N ILE A 241 -14.95 -11.37 -19.62
CA ILE A 241 -14.62 -10.29 -18.68
C ILE A 241 -13.63 -10.76 -17.60
N ALA A 242 -13.68 -12.02 -17.19
CA ALA A 242 -12.71 -12.56 -16.24
C ALA A 242 -11.33 -12.75 -16.85
N VAL A 243 -11.27 -13.32 -18.06
CA VAL A 243 -10.02 -13.84 -18.64
C VAL A 243 -9.33 -12.83 -19.54
N LEU A 244 -10.07 -12.16 -20.44
CA LEU A 244 -9.45 -11.28 -21.45
C LEU A 244 -8.68 -10.11 -20.85
N PRO A 245 -9.21 -9.37 -19.84
CA PRO A 245 -8.44 -8.32 -19.20
C PRO A 245 -7.19 -8.85 -18.48
N LEU A 246 -7.28 -9.99 -17.78
CA LEU A 246 -6.11 -10.59 -17.11
C LEU A 246 -5.05 -11.00 -18.12
N LEU A 247 -5.44 -11.60 -19.25
CA LEU A 247 -4.51 -11.94 -20.34
C LEU A 247 -3.89 -10.67 -20.96
N ALA A 248 -4.70 -9.63 -21.15
CA ALA A 248 -4.21 -8.36 -21.71
C ALA A 248 -3.21 -7.68 -20.75
N LEU A 249 -3.52 -7.63 -19.45
CA LEU A 249 -2.62 -7.09 -18.42
C LEU A 249 -1.32 -7.90 -18.35
N TYR A 250 -1.44 -9.23 -18.33
CA TYR A 250 -0.27 -10.12 -18.31
C TYR A 250 0.58 -9.98 -19.59
N GLY A 251 -0.05 -9.99 -20.76
CA GLY A 251 0.61 -9.83 -22.06
C GLY A 251 1.32 -8.49 -22.19
N TYR A 252 0.67 -7.39 -21.75
CA TYR A 252 1.29 -6.07 -21.67
C TYR A 252 2.54 -6.08 -20.79
N GLY A 253 2.44 -6.66 -19.60
CA GLY A 253 3.57 -6.70 -18.68
C GLY A 253 4.69 -7.62 -19.17
N ALA A 254 4.38 -8.76 -19.77
CA ALA A 254 5.37 -9.64 -20.37
C ALA A 254 6.11 -8.96 -21.53
N TRP A 255 5.41 -8.13 -22.31
CA TRP A 255 6.03 -7.31 -23.36
C TRP A 255 6.88 -6.17 -22.79
N ARG A 256 6.40 -5.51 -21.70
CA ARG A 256 7.07 -4.34 -21.11
C ARG A 256 8.36 -4.72 -20.37
N ILE A 257 8.39 -5.87 -19.69
CA ILE A 257 9.54 -6.31 -18.91
C ILE A 257 10.60 -6.91 -19.84
N PRO A 258 11.80 -6.31 -19.99
CA PRO A 258 12.86 -6.91 -20.79
C PRO A 258 13.39 -8.20 -20.13
N HIS A 259 13.88 -9.13 -20.95
CA HIS A 259 14.52 -10.36 -20.47
C HIS A 259 15.86 -10.07 -19.80
N GLU A 260 16.54 -9.04 -20.26
CA GLU A 260 17.84 -8.64 -19.72
C GLU A 260 17.70 -7.88 -18.40
N PRO A 261 18.73 -7.94 -17.54
CA PRO A 261 18.81 -7.12 -16.36
C PRO A 261 18.74 -5.61 -16.70
N SER A 262 18.18 -4.81 -15.80
CA SER A 262 18.24 -3.35 -15.94
C SER A 262 19.71 -2.89 -15.87
N PRO A 263 20.14 -1.97 -16.76
CA PRO A 263 21.47 -1.40 -16.70
C PRO A 263 21.68 -0.71 -15.33
N LEU A 264 22.86 -0.85 -14.78
CA LEU A 264 23.24 -0.21 -13.53
C LEU A 264 23.81 1.19 -13.80
N ILE A 265 23.77 2.05 -12.79
CA ILE A 265 24.44 3.35 -12.80
C ILE A 265 25.94 3.09 -12.64
N ASP A 266 26.73 3.58 -13.60
CA ASP A 266 28.17 3.38 -13.61
C ASP A 266 28.85 4.03 -12.39
N GLY A 267 29.84 3.33 -11.82
CA GLY A 267 30.63 3.81 -10.71
C GLY A 267 29.89 3.85 -9.37
N VAL A 268 28.65 3.37 -9.29
CA VAL A 268 27.85 3.33 -8.04
C VAL A 268 27.76 1.90 -7.50
N LYS A 269 28.28 1.71 -6.30
CA LYS A 269 28.14 0.47 -5.52
C LYS A 269 27.66 0.80 -4.13
N ILE A 270 26.51 0.24 -3.75
CA ILE A 270 25.88 0.48 -2.46
C ILE A 270 26.03 -0.72 -1.53
N ARG A 271 26.04 -0.42 -0.23
CA ARG A 271 25.81 -1.40 0.85
C ARG A 271 24.63 -0.96 1.68
N ILE A 272 23.62 -1.82 1.81
CA ILE A 272 22.46 -1.63 2.71
C ILE A 272 22.71 -2.48 3.94
N VAL A 273 22.58 -1.89 5.13
CA VAL A 273 22.78 -2.59 6.40
C VAL A 273 21.45 -2.73 7.13
N GLN A 274 21.16 -3.95 7.58
CA GLN A 274 19.98 -4.31 8.38
C GLN A 274 20.43 -4.90 9.70
N ALA A 275 20.41 -4.09 10.78
CA ALA A 275 20.86 -4.51 12.11
C ALA A 275 19.81 -5.34 12.86
N SER A 276 18.56 -5.27 12.47
CA SER A 276 17.44 -6.01 13.08
C SER A 276 17.29 -5.72 14.58
N VAL A 277 17.38 -4.45 14.97
CA VAL A 277 17.25 -4.01 16.36
C VAL A 277 15.81 -4.13 16.82
N ASP A 278 15.58 -4.82 17.96
CA ASP A 278 14.22 -4.89 18.57
C ASP A 278 13.70 -3.49 18.92
N GLN A 279 12.47 -3.20 18.55
CA GLN A 279 11.87 -1.89 18.76
C GLN A 279 11.77 -1.50 20.24
N ARG A 280 11.60 -2.47 21.15
CA ARG A 280 11.55 -2.28 22.59
C ARG A 280 12.87 -1.84 23.20
N ASP A 281 14.00 -2.22 22.57
CA ASP A 281 15.34 -1.91 23.02
C ASP A 281 15.92 -0.65 22.38
N LYS A 282 15.45 -0.28 21.21
CA LYS A 282 16.00 0.75 20.34
C LYS A 282 16.24 2.11 21.05
N TRP A 283 15.34 2.49 21.93
CA TRP A 283 15.39 3.81 22.60
C TRP A 283 15.83 3.75 24.06
N LYS A 284 16.34 2.62 24.54
CA LYS A 284 16.90 2.51 25.88
C LYS A 284 18.28 3.18 25.93
N ALA A 285 18.48 4.10 26.86
CA ALA A 285 19.72 4.84 26.97
C ALA A 285 20.96 3.94 27.12
N GLU A 286 20.82 2.86 27.89
CA GLU A 286 21.88 1.85 28.11
C GLU A 286 22.22 1.03 26.86
N LYS A 287 21.36 1.01 25.86
CA LYS A 287 21.56 0.26 24.61
C LYS A 287 22.07 1.12 23.44
N GLN A 288 22.05 2.43 23.55
CA GLN A 288 22.39 3.35 22.47
C GLN A 288 23.78 3.09 21.88
N GLY A 289 24.78 2.96 22.77
CA GLY A 289 26.16 2.69 22.37
C GLY A 289 26.32 1.32 21.68
N GLU A 290 25.70 0.28 22.25
CA GLU A 290 25.72 -1.09 21.66
C GLU A 290 25.09 -1.10 20.26
N ILE A 291 23.92 -0.48 20.10
CA ILE A 291 23.20 -0.41 18.82
C ILE A 291 24.03 0.33 17.76
N PHE A 292 24.69 1.43 18.15
CA PHE A 292 25.50 2.20 17.23
C PHE A 292 26.77 1.43 16.82
N GLN A 293 27.48 0.79 17.77
CA GLN A 293 28.65 -0.04 17.46
C GLN A 293 28.27 -1.22 16.57
N ASP A 294 27.15 -1.85 16.84
CA ASP A 294 26.61 -2.94 16.03
C ASP A 294 26.37 -2.50 14.57
N GLN A 295 25.85 -1.29 14.37
CA GLN A 295 25.62 -0.72 13.04
C GLN A 295 26.95 -0.45 12.32
N LEU A 296 27.97 0.07 13.03
CA LEU A 296 29.31 0.28 12.51
C LEU A 296 29.97 -1.05 12.11
N ASP A 297 29.88 -2.05 13.00
CA ASP A 297 30.53 -3.35 12.77
C ASP A 297 29.90 -4.11 11.60
N LEU A 298 28.55 -4.13 11.52
CA LEU A 298 27.86 -4.72 10.37
C LEU A 298 28.22 -4.02 9.06
N SER A 299 28.44 -2.73 9.08
CA SER A 299 28.84 -1.97 7.90
C SER A 299 30.18 -2.40 7.31
N ARG A 300 31.06 -2.96 8.15
CA ARG A 300 32.40 -3.46 7.75
C ARG A 300 32.38 -4.85 7.10
N HIS A 301 31.17 -5.48 7.01
CA HIS A 301 31.03 -6.83 6.48
C HIS A 301 30.20 -6.83 5.19
N ASP A 302 30.65 -7.59 4.19
CA ASP A 302 29.96 -7.76 2.93
C ASP A 302 28.67 -8.62 3.08
N ALA A 303 27.93 -8.77 1.99
CA ALA A 303 26.71 -9.59 1.96
C ALA A 303 26.94 -11.09 2.32
N ALA A 304 28.19 -11.57 2.27
CA ALA A 304 28.57 -12.92 2.69
C ALA A 304 29.05 -12.96 4.15
N GLY A 305 29.00 -11.84 4.87
CA GLY A 305 29.46 -11.72 6.26
C GLY A 305 30.98 -11.67 6.40
N ARG A 306 31.73 -11.42 5.33
CA ARG A 306 33.20 -11.30 5.36
C ARG A 306 33.56 -9.84 5.59
N ARG A 307 34.53 -9.60 6.47
CA ARG A 307 35.02 -8.24 6.70
C ARG A 307 35.80 -7.73 5.48
N ASP A 308 35.40 -6.61 4.94
CA ASP A 308 36.02 -5.93 3.80
C ASP A 308 36.21 -4.41 4.00
N ASP A 309 35.79 -3.90 5.17
CA ASP A 309 35.90 -2.50 5.57
C ASP A 309 35.42 -1.52 4.46
N LEU A 310 34.29 -1.84 3.81
CA LEU A 310 33.64 -1.07 2.72
C LEU A 310 34.50 -0.96 1.42
N ALA A 311 35.36 -1.92 1.14
CA ALA A 311 36.19 -1.89 -0.07
C ALA A 311 35.36 -1.76 -1.35
N GLY A 312 35.55 -0.63 -2.07
CA GLY A 312 34.84 -0.34 -3.32
C GLY A 312 33.36 0.04 -3.17
N ILE A 313 32.85 0.22 -1.95
CA ILE A 313 31.51 0.76 -1.70
C ILE A 313 31.56 2.28 -1.82
N THR A 314 30.63 2.83 -2.59
CA THR A 314 30.50 4.30 -2.77
C THR A 314 29.47 4.91 -1.84
N HIS A 315 28.42 4.14 -1.49
CA HIS A 315 27.35 4.61 -0.61
C HIS A 315 26.94 3.51 0.37
N LEU A 316 27.05 3.84 1.65
CA LEU A 316 26.54 3.04 2.75
C LEU A 316 25.14 3.54 3.13
N ILE A 317 24.18 2.65 3.31
CA ILE A 317 22.79 3.03 3.57
C ILE A 317 22.31 2.34 4.85
N TRP A 318 21.96 3.16 5.84
CA TRP A 318 21.38 2.73 7.11
C TRP A 318 19.88 3.01 7.16
N PRO A 319 19.12 2.21 7.93
CA PRO A 319 17.67 2.34 8.01
C PRO A 319 17.21 3.60 8.77
N GLU A 320 15.89 3.76 8.92
CA GLU A 320 15.25 4.81 9.69
C GLU A 320 15.68 4.75 11.16
N ALA A 321 16.03 5.92 11.71
CA ALA A 321 16.48 6.08 13.09
C ALA A 321 17.56 5.02 13.48
N ALA A 322 18.54 4.81 12.60
CA ALA A 322 19.62 3.84 12.82
C ALA A 322 20.48 4.21 14.03
N MET A 323 20.59 5.50 14.31
CA MET A 323 21.24 6.05 15.50
C MET A 323 20.14 6.45 16.52
N PRO A 324 20.04 5.79 17.69
CA PRO A 324 19.01 6.08 18.69
C PRO A 324 19.36 7.29 19.57
N PHE A 325 20.02 8.28 18.99
CA PHE A 325 20.40 9.56 19.60
C PHE A 325 20.46 10.64 18.49
N LEU A 326 20.76 11.88 18.88
CA LEU A 326 20.91 13.01 17.97
C LEU A 326 22.36 13.08 17.46
N PRO A 327 22.68 12.56 16.25
CA PRO A 327 24.07 12.40 15.84
C PRO A 327 24.83 13.72 15.74
N LEU A 328 24.15 14.83 15.44
CA LEU A 328 24.80 16.15 15.34
C LEU A 328 25.17 16.76 16.72
N GLU A 329 24.65 16.20 17.83
CA GLU A 329 25.02 16.58 19.20
C GLU A 329 26.10 15.66 19.79
N HIS A 330 26.59 14.65 18.99
CA HIS A 330 27.57 13.64 19.40
C HIS A 330 28.80 13.66 18.49
N PRO A 331 29.79 14.56 18.73
CA PRO A 331 30.99 14.65 17.89
C PRO A 331 31.76 13.33 17.78
N GLU A 332 31.75 12.50 18.84
CA GLU A 332 32.36 11.17 18.88
C GLU A 332 31.69 10.20 17.89
N ALA A 333 30.39 10.29 17.71
CA ALA A 333 29.69 9.46 16.73
C ALA A 333 30.01 9.91 15.30
N LEU A 334 30.11 11.23 15.06
CA LEU A 334 30.53 11.77 13.76
C LEU A 334 31.97 11.37 13.43
N ALA A 335 32.88 11.38 14.42
CA ALA A 335 34.25 10.90 14.24
C ALA A 335 34.28 9.41 13.89
N ALA A 336 33.53 8.57 14.61
CA ALA A 336 33.42 7.13 14.32
C ALA A 336 32.86 6.85 12.92
N ILE A 337 31.89 7.64 12.45
CA ILE A 337 31.39 7.59 11.07
C ILE A 337 32.53 7.97 10.10
N GLY A 338 33.29 9.03 10.40
CA GLY A 338 34.41 9.45 9.57
C GLY A 338 35.52 8.39 9.49
N GLU A 339 35.77 7.65 10.57
CA GLU A 339 36.73 6.52 10.59
C GLU A 339 36.20 5.27 9.85
N LEU A 340 34.87 5.10 9.81
CA LEU A 340 34.26 3.98 9.09
C LEU A 340 34.33 4.17 7.57
N LEU A 341 34.13 5.40 7.08
CA LEU A 341 33.92 5.67 5.66
C LEU A 341 35.27 5.82 4.91
N PRO A 342 35.56 4.99 3.90
CA PRO A 342 36.68 5.24 2.98
C PRO A 342 36.51 6.59 2.26
N ASP A 343 37.63 7.15 1.78
CA ASP A 343 37.66 8.39 1.00
C ASP A 343 36.65 8.32 -0.17
N GLY A 344 35.82 9.33 -0.29
CA GLY A 344 34.78 9.42 -1.32
C GLY A 344 33.51 8.64 -1.04
N THR A 345 33.46 7.81 0.01
CA THR A 345 32.24 7.08 0.41
C THR A 345 31.28 8.00 1.17
N ARG A 346 29.99 7.84 0.96
CA ARG A 346 28.92 8.56 1.67
C ARG A 346 28.09 7.61 2.52
N LEU A 347 27.74 8.04 3.74
CA LEU A 347 26.72 7.37 4.54
C LEU A 347 25.38 8.10 4.39
N ILE A 348 24.34 7.38 4.02
CA ILE A 348 22.96 7.86 4.00
C ILE A 348 22.21 7.14 5.12
N SER A 349 21.77 7.87 6.13
CA SER A 349 21.15 7.28 7.33
C SER A 349 19.87 7.99 7.73
N GLY A 350 18.86 7.22 8.11
CA GLY A 350 17.76 7.76 8.90
C GLY A 350 18.23 8.12 10.31
N ALA A 351 17.95 9.34 10.76
CA ALA A 351 18.33 9.83 12.07
C ALA A 351 17.41 10.96 12.56
N LEU A 352 17.41 11.21 13.86
CA LEU A 352 16.70 12.35 14.42
C LEU A 352 17.55 13.61 14.32
N ARG A 353 16.89 14.73 14.03
CA ARG A 353 17.54 16.03 13.92
C ARG A 353 16.78 17.10 14.70
N LEU A 354 17.52 17.96 15.40
CA LEU A 354 17.02 19.20 15.97
C LEU A 354 17.35 20.38 15.07
N LYS A 355 16.41 21.25 14.85
CA LYS A 355 16.59 22.54 14.18
C LYS A 355 16.10 23.65 15.09
N GLN A 356 16.92 24.69 15.22
CA GLN A 356 16.51 25.89 15.93
C GLN A 356 15.65 26.74 14.99
N THR A 357 14.41 27.00 15.38
CA THR A 357 13.48 27.83 14.61
C THR A 357 13.09 29.04 15.46
N GLY A 358 13.13 30.24 14.84
CA GLY A 358 12.75 31.51 15.45
C GLY A 358 13.91 32.28 16.08
N THR A 359 13.99 33.56 15.72
CA THR A 359 14.98 34.54 16.20
C THR A 359 14.49 35.34 17.38
N ASP A 360 13.21 35.18 17.83
CA ASP A 360 12.51 36.15 18.70
C ASP A 360 12.52 35.80 20.19
N THR A 361 13.20 34.72 20.59
CA THR A 361 13.39 34.40 22.02
C THR A 361 14.86 34.06 22.29
N PRO A 362 15.40 34.40 23.50
CA PRO A 362 16.79 34.09 23.86
C PRO A 362 17.12 32.58 23.84
N VAL A 363 16.10 31.72 23.87
CA VAL A 363 16.18 30.28 23.67
C VAL A 363 15.23 29.95 22.52
N GLY A 364 15.72 29.97 21.28
CA GLY A 364 14.94 29.62 20.10
C GLY A 364 14.20 28.29 20.31
N ARG A 365 12.99 28.19 19.78
CA ARG A 365 12.21 26.94 19.83
C ARG A 365 12.96 25.86 19.06
N ARG A 366 13.29 24.75 19.71
CA ARG A 366 13.89 23.57 19.06
C ARG A 366 12.78 22.69 18.51
N GLU A 367 12.83 22.44 17.23
CA GLU A 367 11.91 21.51 16.54
C GLU A 367 12.64 20.23 16.18
N GLY A 368 11.99 19.09 16.46
CA GLY A 368 12.50 17.76 16.16
C GLY A 368 12.00 17.27 14.81
N PHE A 369 12.87 16.67 14.02
CA PHE A 369 12.56 16.10 12.73
C PHE A 369 13.03 14.64 12.67
N ASN A 370 12.22 13.78 12.07
CA ASN A 370 12.65 12.48 11.57
C ASN A 370 13.28 12.72 10.19
N SER A 371 14.58 12.48 10.05
CA SER A 371 15.33 12.95 8.89
C SER A 371 16.12 11.82 8.24
N LEU A 372 16.40 12.00 6.96
CA LEU A 372 17.37 11.24 6.20
C LEU A 372 18.59 12.14 5.98
N MET A 373 19.72 11.77 6.54
CA MET A 373 20.95 12.55 6.55
C MET A 373 22.03 11.91 5.70
N VAL A 374 22.81 12.71 5.01
CA VAL A 374 23.97 12.29 4.22
C VAL A 374 25.23 12.79 4.90
N PHE A 375 26.10 11.87 5.29
CA PHE A 375 27.40 12.16 5.87
C PHE A 375 28.53 11.88 4.87
N ALA A 376 29.44 12.82 4.75
CA ALA A 376 30.67 12.66 3.96
C ALA A 376 31.70 11.79 4.68
N ASP A 377 32.75 11.41 3.95
CA ASP A 377 33.83 10.53 4.39
C ASP A 377 34.61 11.00 5.64
N LYS A 378 34.42 12.21 6.11
CA LYS A 378 34.98 12.74 7.37
C LYS A 378 33.91 12.96 8.46
N GLY A 379 32.75 12.33 8.32
CA GLY A 379 31.64 12.46 9.26
C GLY A 379 30.89 13.80 9.18
N GLY A 380 31.24 14.69 8.24
CA GLY A 380 30.53 15.95 8.04
C GLY A 380 29.15 15.77 7.40
N LEU A 381 28.15 16.53 7.84
CA LEU A 381 26.81 16.52 7.24
C LEU A 381 26.85 17.22 5.86
N GLU A 382 26.53 16.49 4.79
CA GLU A 382 26.47 17.00 3.41
C GLU A 382 25.08 17.53 3.07
N SER A 383 24.02 16.77 3.39
CA SER A 383 22.64 17.16 3.15
C SER A 383 21.68 16.44 4.09
N ALA A 384 20.46 16.96 4.21
CA ALA A 384 19.41 16.35 5.00
C ALA A 384 18.03 16.57 4.34
N TYR A 385 17.18 15.55 4.44
CA TYR A 385 15.76 15.57 4.08
C TYR A 385 14.94 15.30 5.34
N ASP A 386 13.97 16.16 5.64
CA ASP A 386 13.07 15.99 6.77
C ASP A 386 11.76 15.36 6.30
N LYS A 387 11.27 14.36 7.03
CA LYS A 387 10.01 13.67 6.75
C LYS A 387 8.86 14.66 6.62
N ILE A 388 8.12 14.56 5.53
CA ILE A 388 7.02 15.48 5.22
C ILE A 388 5.70 14.90 5.71
N HIS A 389 5.47 13.61 5.43
CA HIS A 389 4.22 12.95 5.75
C HIS A 389 4.36 12.16 7.05
N LEU A 390 4.01 12.80 8.16
CA LEU A 390 4.12 12.23 9.50
C LEU A 390 2.98 11.23 9.79
N VAL A 391 3.28 10.23 10.61
CA VAL A 391 2.30 9.22 11.03
C VAL A 391 1.42 9.80 12.14
N PRO A 392 0.09 9.92 11.92
CA PRO A 392 -0.83 10.37 12.97
C PRO A 392 -0.81 9.41 14.17
N PHE A 393 -0.91 9.95 15.38
CA PHE A 393 -0.82 9.25 16.68
C PHE A 393 0.54 8.59 16.96
N GLY A 394 1.35 8.34 15.94
CA GLY A 394 2.71 7.83 16.07
C GLY A 394 3.72 8.95 16.28
N GLU A 395 3.82 9.88 15.34
CA GLU A 395 4.82 10.93 15.28
C GLU A 395 4.27 12.30 15.73
N TYR A 396 2.97 12.49 15.70
CA TYR A 396 2.27 13.65 16.25
C TYR A 396 0.84 13.27 16.67
N LEU A 397 0.21 14.06 17.49
CA LEU A 397 -1.21 13.90 17.84
C LEU A 397 -2.07 14.88 17.03
N PRO A 398 -3.06 14.39 16.26
CA PRO A 398 -4.12 15.25 15.77
C PRO A 398 -4.81 15.92 16.96
N PHE A 399 -5.11 17.23 16.87
CA PHE A 399 -5.67 18.00 17.99
C PHE A 399 -4.84 17.90 19.29
N GLN A 400 -3.52 17.99 19.17
CA GLN A 400 -2.53 17.70 20.20
C GLN A 400 -2.89 18.25 21.58
N THR A 401 -3.20 19.53 21.70
CA THR A 401 -3.55 20.17 22.97
C THR A 401 -4.74 19.49 23.68
N THR A 402 -5.75 19.06 22.90
CA THR A 402 -6.95 18.41 23.46
C THR A 402 -6.63 17.00 23.93
N LEU A 403 -5.90 16.23 23.10
CA LEU A 403 -5.58 14.83 23.42
C LEU A 403 -4.56 14.73 24.56
N GLU A 404 -3.57 15.62 24.62
CA GLU A 404 -2.64 15.70 25.75
C GLU A 404 -3.36 16.10 27.06
N TRP A 405 -4.34 17.02 26.99
CA TRP A 405 -5.18 17.34 28.13
C TRP A 405 -5.99 16.13 28.63
N MET A 406 -6.38 15.23 27.73
CA MET A 406 -7.05 13.97 28.08
C MET A 406 -6.07 12.88 28.58
N GLY A 407 -4.75 13.18 28.66
CA GLY A 407 -3.73 12.23 29.09
C GLY A 407 -3.25 11.26 28.01
N LEU A 408 -3.56 11.54 26.74
CA LEU A 408 -3.05 10.76 25.61
C LEU A 408 -1.74 11.36 25.11
N GLU A 409 -0.74 10.52 24.93
CA GLU A 409 0.56 10.87 24.35
C GLU A 409 0.76 10.14 23.01
N GLN A 410 1.60 10.68 22.12
CA GLN A 410 2.01 9.97 20.90
C GLN A 410 2.88 8.76 21.25
N LEU A 411 2.87 7.76 20.34
CA LEU A 411 3.62 6.51 20.55
C LEU A 411 5.14 6.72 20.52
N THR A 412 5.62 7.75 19.81
CA THR A 412 7.04 8.12 19.85
C THR A 412 7.37 8.92 21.12
N ARG A 413 8.57 8.70 21.68
CA ARG A 413 9.00 9.37 22.92
C ARG A 413 9.30 10.87 22.78
N TRP A 414 9.16 11.43 21.58
CA TRP A 414 9.45 12.83 21.31
C TRP A 414 8.29 13.73 21.79
N ARG A 415 8.46 14.38 22.94
CA ARG A 415 7.43 15.29 23.49
C ARG A 415 7.14 16.44 22.52
N GLY A 416 5.87 16.69 22.26
CA GLY A 416 5.42 17.72 21.34
C GLY A 416 5.31 17.28 19.87
N GLY A 417 5.65 16.02 19.55
CA GLY A 417 5.62 15.48 18.19
C GLY A 417 6.77 15.97 17.30
N PHE A 418 6.95 15.33 16.15
CA PHE A 418 7.87 15.79 15.13
C PHE A 418 7.26 16.90 14.29
N SER A 419 8.13 17.78 13.76
CA SER A 419 7.75 18.78 12.76
C SER A 419 7.87 18.18 11.36
N ALA A 420 6.95 18.56 10.46
CA ALA A 420 7.01 18.14 9.06
C ALA A 420 8.05 18.93 8.28
N GLY A 421 8.71 18.26 7.34
CA GLY A 421 9.61 18.88 6.38
C GLY A 421 8.88 19.78 5.37
N PRO A 422 9.63 20.44 4.47
CA PRO A 422 9.08 21.36 3.49
C PRO A 422 8.25 20.62 2.42
N ASN A 423 7.08 21.17 2.09
CA ASN A 423 6.22 20.71 1.00
C ASN A 423 6.12 21.83 -0.07
N PRO A 424 6.32 21.55 -1.37
CA PRO A 424 6.49 20.25 -2.01
C PRO A 424 7.79 19.54 -1.63
N ARG A 425 7.79 18.19 -1.78
CA ARG A 425 8.93 17.32 -1.46
C ARG A 425 10.18 17.74 -2.23
N PRO A 426 11.29 18.13 -1.56
CA PRO A 426 12.52 18.43 -2.23
C PRO A 426 13.23 17.16 -2.68
N LEU A 427 13.93 17.24 -3.80
CA LEU A 427 14.90 16.22 -4.19
C LEU A 427 16.19 16.41 -3.39
N MET A 428 16.76 15.29 -2.96
CA MET A 428 18.06 15.28 -2.33
C MET A 428 19.15 15.23 -3.40
N SER A 429 20.18 16.03 -3.21
CA SER A 429 21.45 15.92 -3.93
C SER A 429 22.41 15.11 -3.07
N VAL A 430 22.88 13.99 -3.58
CA VAL A 430 23.88 13.13 -2.95
C VAL A 430 25.01 12.95 -3.94
N SER A 431 26.23 13.27 -3.51
CA SER A 431 27.40 13.19 -4.38
C SER A 431 27.57 11.79 -4.96
N GLY A 432 27.69 11.66 -6.28
CA GLY A 432 27.81 10.37 -6.98
C GLY A 432 26.48 9.67 -7.29
N LEU A 433 25.32 10.17 -6.81
CA LEU A 433 24.00 9.65 -7.16
C LEU A 433 23.22 10.60 -8.08
N PRO A 434 22.28 10.09 -8.88
CA PRO A 434 21.29 10.94 -9.52
C PRO A 434 20.42 11.62 -8.45
N ALA A 435 19.58 12.58 -8.86
CA ALA A 435 18.62 13.21 -7.94
C ALA A 435 17.77 12.13 -7.22
N VAL A 436 17.70 12.22 -5.90
CA VAL A 436 17.07 11.21 -5.03
C VAL A 436 15.78 11.76 -4.43
N THR A 437 14.71 10.98 -4.51
CA THR A 437 13.55 11.19 -3.65
C THR A 437 13.75 10.43 -2.35
N GLY A 438 13.92 11.17 -1.24
CA GLY A 438 13.92 10.61 0.10
C GLY A 438 12.50 10.22 0.54
N LEU A 439 12.37 9.03 1.10
CA LEU A 439 11.11 8.49 1.64
C LEU A 439 11.39 7.86 3.00
N ILE A 440 10.78 8.37 4.04
CA ILE A 440 10.95 7.82 5.38
C ILE A 440 9.69 7.03 5.74
N CYS A 441 9.85 5.70 5.87
CA CYS A 441 8.82 4.75 6.32
C CYS A 441 7.49 4.91 5.55
N TYR A 442 6.44 5.31 6.24
CA TYR A 442 5.07 5.54 5.80
C TYR A 442 4.94 6.37 4.51
N GLU A 443 5.89 7.24 4.20
CA GLU A 443 5.84 8.07 2.98
C GLU A 443 5.78 7.26 1.68
N ALA A 444 6.33 6.05 1.68
CA ALA A 444 6.36 5.18 0.50
C ALA A 444 4.99 4.63 0.08
N ILE A 445 3.95 4.73 0.94
CA ILE A 445 2.64 4.17 0.59
C ILE A 445 1.77 5.09 -0.28
N PHE A 446 2.09 6.38 -0.41
CA PHE A 446 1.24 7.39 -1.05
C PHE A 446 1.44 7.42 -2.56
N PRO A 447 0.44 6.98 -3.38
CA PRO A 447 0.48 7.15 -4.82
C PRO A 447 0.50 8.63 -5.20
N ALA A 448 1.12 8.99 -6.32
CA ALA A 448 1.24 10.35 -6.87
C ALA A 448 1.90 11.40 -5.94
N ALA A 449 2.26 11.05 -4.70
CA ALA A 449 2.93 11.97 -3.77
C ALA A 449 4.43 11.71 -3.61
N ILE A 450 4.97 10.70 -4.29
CA ILE A 450 6.39 10.30 -4.21
C ILE A 450 7.27 11.23 -5.02
N VAL A 451 6.85 11.56 -6.24
CA VAL A 451 7.55 12.49 -7.12
C VAL A 451 6.73 13.75 -7.22
N GLN A 452 7.30 14.88 -6.81
CA GLN A 452 6.66 16.18 -6.84
C GLN A 452 7.55 17.18 -7.57
N GLY A 453 6.95 18.12 -8.31
CA GLY A 453 7.70 19.13 -9.08
C GLY A 453 8.13 18.69 -10.48
N ALA A 454 8.84 19.57 -11.19
CA ALA A 454 9.20 19.40 -12.59
C ALA A 454 10.41 18.46 -12.82
N THR A 455 11.29 18.35 -11.82
CA THR A 455 12.49 17.51 -11.92
C THR A 455 12.17 16.10 -11.45
N ARG A 456 12.47 15.13 -12.32
CA ARG A 456 12.24 13.71 -12.02
C ARG A 456 13.46 13.14 -11.29
N PRO A 457 13.24 12.34 -10.21
CA PRO A 457 14.34 11.62 -9.56
C PRO A 457 14.86 10.48 -10.45
N GLY A 458 16.13 10.13 -10.24
CA GLY A 458 16.72 8.90 -10.78
C GLY A 458 16.69 7.74 -9.78
N LEU A 459 16.35 8.02 -8.51
CA LEU A 459 16.33 7.04 -7.43
C LEU A 459 15.24 7.37 -6.41
N LEU A 460 14.48 6.37 -5.99
CA LEU A 460 13.67 6.39 -4.77
C LEU A 460 14.47 5.73 -3.66
N LEU A 461 14.69 6.43 -2.57
CA LEU A 461 15.41 5.91 -1.40
C LEU A 461 14.47 5.86 -0.21
N ASN A 462 14.06 4.65 0.18
CA ASN A 462 13.18 4.44 1.32
C ASN A 462 13.95 3.86 2.50
N VAL A 463 14.03 4.62 3.58
CA VAL A 463 14.52 4.12 4.87
C VAL A 463 13.33 3.88 5.79
N THR A 464 13.30 2.77 6.53
CA THR A 464 12.14 2.40 7.33
C THR A 464 12.50 1.62 8.59
N ASN A 465 11.58 1.67 9.55
CA ASN A 465 11.62 0.85 10.74
C ASN A 465 10.28 0.12 10.91
N ASP A 466 10.18 -1.05 10.27
CA ASP A 466 8.96 -1.86 10.30
C ASP A 466 8.76 -2.61 11.64
N GLY A 467 9.65 -2.42 12.63
CA GLY A 467 9.52 -2.97 13.98
C GLY A 467 8.26 -2.56 14.72
N TRP A 468 7.63 -1.46 14.30
CA TRP A 468 6.32 -1.03 14.77
C TRP A 468 5.17 -1.97 14.36
N PHE A 469 5.37 -2.80 13.33
CA PHE A 469 4.35 -3.68 12.75
C PHE A 469 4.48 -5.13 13.22
N GLY A 470 5.54 -5.45 13.99
CA GLY A 470 5.81 -6.82 14.48
C GLY A 470 6.02 -7.85 13.37
N ASP A 471 6.05 -9.12 13.76
CA ASP A 471 6.14 -10.27 12.84
C ASP A 471 4.79 -10.61 12.22
N THR A 472 4.23 -9.68 11.47
CA THR A 472 2.87 -9.76 10.93
C THR A 472 2.85 -9.57 9.41
N THR A 473 1.66 -9.35 8.85
CA THR A 473 1.49 -8.99 7.43
C THR A 473 1.91 -7.54 7.12
N GLY A 474 2.01 -6.66 8.14
CA GLY A 474 2.31 -5.24 7.99
C GLY A 474 3.59 -4.94 7.20
N PRO A 475 4.77 -5.49 7.60
CA PRO A 475 6.02 -5.27 6.88
C PRO A 475 5.99 -5.71 5.41
N TRP A 476 5.32 -6.83 5.12
CA TRP A 476 5.16 -7.35 3.76
C TRP A 476 4.25 -6.50 2.90
N GLN A 477 3.15 -5.99 3.47
CA GLN A 477 2.26 -5.05 2.81
C GLN A 477 2.99 -3.74 2.51
N HIS A 478 3.74 -3.22 3.47
CA HIS A 478 4.53 -1.99 3.31
C HIS A 478 5.61 -2.12 2.23
N PHE A 479 6.36 -3.23 2.24
CA PHE A 479 7.33 -3.56 1.20
C PHE A 479 6.68 -3.63 -0.17
N HIS A 480 5.55 -4.35 -0.30
CA HIS A 480 4.86 -4.51 -1.56
C HIS A 480 4.34 -3.19 -2.12
N GLN A 481 3.77 -2.34 -1.26
CA GLN A 481 3.32 -1.00 -1.65
C GLN A 481 4.47 -0.14 -2.16
N SER A 482 5.60 -0.13 -1.46
CA SER A 482 6.81 0.57 -1.90
C SER A 482 7.32 0.08 -3.26
N ARG A 483 7.28 -1.25 -3.49
CA ARG A 483 7.64 -1.88 -4.76
C ARG A 483 6.75 -1.41 -5.92
N VAL A 484 5.45 -1.26 -5.69
CA VAL A 484 4.50 -0.76 -6.70
C VAL A 484 4.81 0.69 -7.07
N ARG A 485 5.29 1.51 -6.13
CA ARG A 485 5.74 2.89 -6.43
C ARG A 485 6.87 2.92 -7.45
N ALA A 486 7.83 1.99 -7.36
CA ALA A 486 8.88 1.90 -8.36
C ALA A 486 8.33 1.66 -9.77
N VAL A 487 7.29 0.83 -9.90
CA VAL A 487 6.64 0.54 -11.20
C VAL A 487 5.82 1.72 -11.72
N GLU A 488 5.06 2.38 -10.86
CA GLU A 488 4.25 3.56 -11.19
C GLU A 488 5.10 4.70 -11.73
N GLU A 489 6.25 4.92 -11.07
CA GLU A 489 7.17 5.99 -11.45
C GLU A 489 8.19 5.53 -12.52
N GLY A 490 8.42 4.24 -12.69
CA GLY A 490 9.52 3.74 -13.54
C GLY A 490 10.90 4.11 -12.99
N VAL A 491 11.03 4.27 -11.67
CA VAL A 491 12.25 4.67 -10.96
C VAL A 491 12.68 3.54 -10.03
N PRO A 492 13.97 3.17 -10.00
CA PRO A 492 14.43 2.14 -9.07
C PRO A 492 14.21 2.57 -7.62
N LEU A 493 13.98 1.59 -6.76
CA LEU A 493 13.84 1.77 -5.32
C LEU A 493 14.96 1.04 -4.58
N VAL A 494 15.68 1.76 -3.76
CA VAL A 494 16.55 1.21 -2.72
C VAL A 494 15.82 1.36 -1.39
N ARG A 495 15.59 0.24 -0.72
CA ARG A 495 14.91 0.21 0.57
C ARG A 495 15.84 -0.38 1.64
N SER A 496 16.09 0.41 2.69
CA SER A 496 16.81 0.00 3.89
C SER A 496 15.85 -0.04 5.07
N ALA A 497 15.67 -1.22 5.64
CA ALA A 497 14.79 -1.45 6.78
C ALA A 497 15.61 -1.83 8.02
N ASN A 498 15.14 -1.47 9.21
CA ASN A 498 15.78 -1.92 10.46
C ASN A 498 15.62 -3.44 10.63
N ASN A 499 14.38 -3.92 10.66
CA ASN A 499 14.03 -5.34 10.77
C ASN A 499 12.97 -5.78 9.75
N GLY A 500 12.54 -4.87 8.89
CA GLY A 500 11.63 -5.15 7.78
C GLY A 500 12.33 -5.85 6.62
N VAL A 501 11.80 -5.66 5.40
CA VAL A 501 12.40 -6.19 4.18
C VAL A 501 13.26 -5.11 3.54
N SER A 502 14.58 -5.30 3.50
CA SER A 502 15.51 -4.46 2.74
C SER A 502 15.68 -5.02 1.33
N ALA A 503 15.75 -4.15 0.32
CA ALA A 503 15.86 -4.61 -1.06
C ALA A 503 16.39 -3.52 -2.02
N VAL A 504 16.94 -3.99 -3.14
CA VAL A 504 17.16 -3.20 -4.35
C VAL A 504 16.15 -3.65 -5.41
N ILE A 505 15.39 -2.72 -5.95
CA ILE A 505 14.28 -2.96 -6.87
C ILE A 505 14.45 -2.07 -8.10
N ASP A 506 14.27 -2.62 -9.29
CA ASP A 506 14.32 -1.82 -10.52
C ASP A 506 12.98 -1.13 -10.85
N GLY A 507 12.99 -0.26 -11.87
CA GLY A 507 11.80 0.45 -12.31
C GLY A 507 10.67 -0.43 -12.91
N TYR A 508 10.93 -1.73 -13.11
CA TYR A 508 9.91 -2.73 -13.46
C TYR A 508 9.36 -3.45 -12.23
N GLY A 509 9.89 -3.16 -11.04
CA GLY A 509 9.49 -3.83 -9.80
C GLY A 509 10.14 -5.21 -9.62
N ARG A 510 11.19 -5.56 -10.38
CA ARG A 510 11.99 -6.77 -10.13
C ARG A 510 12.82 -6.55 -8.87
N VAL A 511 12.77 -7.49 -7.94
CA VAL A 511 13.61 -7.51 -6.75
C VAL A 511 14.95 -8.12 -7.14
N LEU A 512 16.01 -7.31 -7.14
CA LEU A 512 17.34 -7.72 -7.57
C LEU A 512 18.15 -8.33 -6.42
N SER A 513 17.98 -7.77 -5.22
CA SER A 513 18.54 -8.30 -3.99
C SER A 513 17.61 -8.02 -2.82
N LEU A 514 17.62 -8.87 -1.80
CA LEU A 514 16.70 -8.80 -0.69
C LEU A 514 17.32 -9.39 0.59
N LEU A 515 17.12 -8.69 1.71
CA LEU A 515 17.21 -9.27 3.06
C LEU A 515 15.78 -9.41 3.60
N PRO A 516 15.39 -10.61 4.03
CA PRO A 516 14.03 -10.84 4.54
C PRO A 516 13.80 -10.17 5.90
N LEU A 517 12.54 -10.18 6.32
CA LEU A 517 12.10 -9.74 7.63
C LEU A 517 12.94 -10.38 8.74
N ASN A 518 13.39 -9.59 9.70
CA ASN A 518 14.21 -9.96 10.85
C ASN A 518 15.60 -10.55 10.52
N ALA A 519 15.99 -10.61 9.27
CA ALA A 519 17.37 -10.97 8.95
C ALA A 519 18.33 -9.89 9.44
N ARG A 520 19.51 -10.28 9.88
CA ARG A 520 20.62 -9.40 10.24
C ARG A 520 21.74 -9.59 9.22
N GLY A 521 22.25 -8.48 8.67
CA GLY A 521 23.32 -8.51 7.67
C GLY A 521 23.34 -7.32 6.74
N ALA A 522 24.00 -7.49 5.60
CA ALA A 522 24.12 -6.47 4.57
C ALA A 522 23.71 -6.99 3.18
N ILE A 523 23.37 -6.06 2.29
CA ILE A 523 23.21 -6.28 0.84
C ILE A 523 24.21 -5.40 0.13
N ASP A 524 25.00 -5.98 -0.75
CA ASP A 524 25.87 -5.25 -1.68
C ASP A 524 25.27 -5.29 -3.09
N GLY A 525 25.36 -4.17 -3.83
CA GLY A 525 24.86 -4.15 -5.20
C GLY A 525 25.06 -2.80 -5.89
N GLY A 526 24.70 -2.75 -7.18
CA GLY A 526 24.55 -1.51 -7.94
C GLY A 526 23.11 -1.00 -7.90
N ILE A 527 22.92 0.25 -8.29
CA ILE A 527 21.61 0.86 -8.45
C ILE A 527 21.19 0.76 -9.91
N PRO A 528 20.01 0.19 -10.25
CA PRO A 528 19.49 0.22 -11.61
C PRO A 528 19.25 1.64 -12.10
N ALA A 529 19.43 1.89 -13.39
CA ALA A 529 19.05 3.15 -14.01
C ALA A 529 17.53 3.32 -14.07
N ALA A 530 17.05 4.54 -13.90
CA ALA A 530 15.63 4.86 -14.05
C ALA A 530 15.17 4.67 -15.50
N LEU A 531 13.93 4.17 -15.65
CA LEU A 531 13.31 4.00 -16.96
C LEU A 531 12.82 5.35 -17.51
N ALA A 532 12.51 5.39 -18.80
CA ALA A 532 11.71 6.47 -19.35
C ALA A 532 10.38 6.58 -18.57
N PRO A 533 9.91 7.82 -18.27
CA PRO A 533 8.71 7.98 -17.45
C PRO A 533 7.50 7.31 -18.10
N PRO A 534 6.84 6.37 -17.40
CA PRO A 534 5.64 5.71 -17.92
C PRO A 534 4.44 6.67 -17.93
N PRO A 535 3.31 6.31 -18.54
CA PRO A 535 2.13 7.16 -18.63
C PRO A 535 1.66 7.69 -17.27
N TYR A 536 1.62 6.85 -16.24
CA TYR A 536 1.21 7.30 -14.90
C TYR A 536 2.17 8.32 -14.30
N ALA A 537 3.48 8.14 -14.43
CA ALA A 537 4.48 9.10 -13.95
C ALA A 537 4.39 10.47 -14.64
N ARG A 538 3.85 10.52 -15.89
CA ARG A 538 3.67 11.78 -16.64
C ARG A 538 2.35 12.48 -16.30
N LEU A 539 1.30 11.72 -16.09
CA LEU A 539 -0.08 12.22 -15.99
C LEU A 539 -0.63 12.16 -14.56
N GLY A 540 0.02 11.40 -13.67
CA GLY A 540 -0.46 11.21 -12.30
C GLY A 540 -1.90 10.68 -12.28
N ASP A 541 -2.68 11.18 -11.35
CA ASP A 541 -4.08 10.79 -11.15
C ASP A 541 -5.03 11.20 -12.31
N TRP A 542 -4.56 11.96 -13.31
CA TRP A 542 -5.37 12.21 -14.51
C TRP A 542 -5.69 10.92 -15.27
N THR A 543 -4.81 9.91 -15.21
CA THR A 543 -5.08 8.56 -15.78
C THR A 543 -6.25 7.89 -15.05
N PHE A 544 -6.29 8.01 -13.72
CA PHE A 544 -7.40 7.55 -12.89
C PHE A 544 -8.70 8.28 -13.21
N VAL A 545 -8.67 9.63 -13.31
CA VAL A 545 -9.83 10.45 -13.67
C VAL A 545 -10.40 10.04 -15.03
N ALA A 546 -9.55 9.82 -16.03
CA ALA A 546 -9.97 9.36 -17.36
C ALA A 546 -10.69 8.00 -17.29
N LEU A 547 -10.17 7.05 -16.51
CA LEU A 547 -10.83 5.75 -16.30
C LEU A 547 -12.17 5.88 -15.56
N VAL A 548 -12.24 6.70 -14.52
CA VAL A 548 -13.50 6.99 -13.79
C VAL A 548 -14.56 7.49 -14.76
N LEU A 549 -14.21 8.45 -15.62
CA LEU A 549 -15.14 9.00 -16.63
C LEU A 549 -15.55 7.94 -17.66
N ALA A 550 -14.62 7.09 -18.11
CA ALA A 550 -14.92 6.00 -19.04
C ALA A 550 -15.88 4.97 -18.41
N PHE A 551 -15.66 4.58 -17.15
CA PHE A 551 -16.54 3.65 -16.43
C PHE A 551 -17.93 4.26 -16.19
N ALA A 552 -18.00 5.51 -15.79
CA ALA A 552 -19.26 6.23 -15.60
C ALA A 552 -20.06 6.37 -16.92
N ALA A 553 -19.40 6.72 -18.01
CA ALA A 553 -20.01 6.78 -19.35
C ALA A 553 -20.49 5.40 -19.80
N GLY A 554 -19.68 4.36 -19.61
CA GLY A 554 -20.05 2.96 -19.90
C GLY A 554 -21.29 2.52 -19.10
N ALA A 555 -21.33 2.85 -17.82
CA ALA A 555 -22.49 2.57 -16.94
C ALA A 555 -23.75 3.26 -17.45
N PHE A 556 -23.65 4.52 -17.85
CA PHE A 556 -24.76 5.31 -18.40
C PHE A 556 -25.30 4.74 -19.71
N VAL A 557 -24.44 4.44 -20.67
CA VAL A 557 -24.82 3.88 -21.98
C VAL A 557 -25.48 2.51 -21.81
N LEU A 558 -24.87 1.61 -21.01
CA LEU A 558 -25.41 0.27 -20.77
C LEU A 558 -26.71 0.30 -19.95
N GLY A 559 -26.83 1.26 -19.04
CA GLY A 559 -28.04 1.46 -18.24
C GLY A 559 -29.24 1.94 -19.08
N ARG A 560 -29.02 2.82 -20.07
CA ARG A 560 -30.07 3.29 -21.00
C ARG A 560 -30.58 2.19 -21.94
N LYS A 561 -29.69 1.39 -22.53
CA LYS A 561 -30.06 0.31 -23.49
C LYS A 561 -30.98 -0.76 -22.89
N ARG A 562 -31.10 -0.86 -21.57
CA ARG A 562 -32.00 -1.83 -20.89
C ARG A 562 -33.29 -1.21 -20.35
N ARG A 563 -33.46 0.10 -20.47
CA ARG A 563 -34.73 0.78 -20.15
C ARG A 563 -35.64 0.95 -21.37
N ASN A 564 -35.06 0.91 -22.56
CA ASN A 564 -35.75 0.84 -23.85
C ASN A 564 -35.82 -0.64 -24.32
#